data_1d37f5a6a673b6fcd21437b876e7fc81
#
_entry.id   1d37f5a6a673b6fcd21437b876e7fc81
#
_cell.length_a   1.000
_cell.length_b   1.000
_cell.length_c   1.000
_cell.angle_alpha   90.00
_cell.angle_beta   90.00
_cell.angle_gamma   90.00
#
_symmetry.space_group_name_H-M   'P 1'
#
loop_
_entity.id
_entity.type
_entity.pdbx_description
1 polymer ?
#
loop_
_entity_poly.entity_id
_entity_poly.type
_entity_poly.pdbx_seq_one_letter_code
_entity_poly.pdbx_strand_id
1 'polypeptide(L)'
;MKNGIKILIAVVVVVLVLVGIVAGGYNSLVDAQTAVETKQADIQTQLQRRADLIPNFVSTVKGYTKYEQETLTAVTEARSKVGKAANAEALAQASDELDRAISVWVNAVTEAYPDLKANSNYVALQDELAGTENRIAVARKDYNEAVQSYNAAIKKFPKNILAGMFEFEKADFFKADDNSQTVPNVEF
;
A
#
# COMPACT_ATOMS: atom_id res chain seq x y z
N MET A 1 -3.84 -46.50 -43.11
CA MET A 1 -2.63 -45.90 -42.46
C MET A 1 -2.57 -44.39 -42.63
N LYS A 2 -2.80 -43.76 -43.78
CA LYS A 2 -2.72 -42.29 -43.98
C LYS A 2 -3.68 -41.45 -43.12
N ASN A 3 -4.88 -41.95 -42.82
CA ASN A 3 -5.86 -41.20 -41.98
C ASN A 3 -5.53 -41.23 -40.50
N GLY A 4 -4.95 -42.31 -39.97
CA GLY A 4 -4.51 -42.39 -38.55
C GLY A 4 -3.40 -41.38 -38.21
N ILE A 5 -2.44 -41.20 -39.15
CA ILE A 5 -1.36 -40.21 -38.98
C ILE A 5 -1.93 -38.77 -38.97
N LYS A 6 -2.91 -38.47 -39.82
CA LYS A 6 -3.56 -37.12 -39.85
C LYS A 6 -4.31 -36.85 -38.56
N ILE A 7 -5.00 -37.83 -38.00
CA ILE A 7 -5.70 -37.72 -36.71
C ILE A 7 -4.68 -37.51 -35.59
N LEU A 8 -3.57 -38.26 -35.59
CA LEU A 8 -2.51 -38.09 -34.57
C LEU A 8 -1.92 -36.67 -34.62
N ILE A 9 -1.59 -36.16 -35.80
CA ILE A 9 -1.07 -34.83 -35.99
C ILE A 9 -2.11 -33.78 -35.48
N ALA A 10 -3.38 -33.93 -35.83
CA ALA A 10 -4.43 -33.01 -35.35
C ALA A 10 -4.55 -33.02 -33.84
N VAL A 11 -4.48 -34.17 -33.18
CA VAL A 11 -4.50 -34.27 -31.71
C VAL A 11 -3.28 -33.59 -31.08
N VAL A 12 -2.08 -33.80 -31.62
CA VAL A 12 -0.85 -33.17 -31.15
C VAL A 12 -0.95 -31.64 -31.27
N VAL A 13 -1.45 -31.14 -32.41
CA VAL A 13 -1.65 -29.67 -32.58
C VAL A 13 -2.63 -29.12 -31.57
N VAL A 14 -3.76 -29.78 -31.35
CA VAL A 14 -4.74 -29.35 -30.33
C VAL A 14 -4.12 -29.32 -28.92
N VAL A 15 -3.35 -30.36 -28.54
CA VAL A 15 -2.66 -30.39 -27.24
C VAL A 15 -1.66 -29.26 -27.12
N LEU A 16 -0.87 -28.96 -28.14
CA LEU A 16 0.09 -27.85 -28.12
C LEU A 16 -0.61 -26.49 -27.97
N VAL A 17 -1.74 -26.30 -28.66
CA VAL A 17 -2.55 -25.08 -28.52
C VAL A 17 -3.10 -24.96 -27.10
N LEU A 18 -3.62 -26.04 -26.53
CA LEU A 18 -4.12 -26.03 -25.14
C LEU A 18 -3.01 -25.73 -24.13
N VAL A 19 -1.84 -26.32 -24.26
CA VAL A 19 -0.67 -26.04 -23.44
C VAL A 19 -0.28 -24.55 -23.57
N GLY A 20 -0.28 -23.99 -24.76
CA GLY A 20 0.00 -22.57 -24.99
C GLY A 20 -1.01 -21.65 -24.29
N ILE A 21 -2.30 -21.96 -24.33
CA ILE A 21 -3.36 -21.22 -23.66
C ILE A 21 -3.19 -21.29 -22.12
N VAL A 22 -2.92 -22.49 -21.59
CA VAL A 22 -2.70 -22.68 -20.14
C VAL A 22 -1.47 -21.92 -19.66
N ALA A 23 -0.32 -22.06 -20.35
CA ALA A 23 0.92 -21.37 -19.99
C ALA A 23 0.76 -19.85 -20.06
N GLY A 24 0.17 -19.33 -21.14
CA GLY A 24 -0.08 -17.89 -21.30
C GLY A 24 -1.07 -17.35 -20.25
N GLY A 25 -2.11 -18.11 -19.94
CA GLY A 25 -3.08 -17.76 -18.90
C GLY A 25 -2.46 -17.72 -17.50
N TYR A 26 -1.67 -18.74 -17.17
CA TYR A 26 -0.93 -18.82 -15.91
C TYR A 26 0.06 -17.67 -15.75
N ASN A 27 0.94 -17.46 -16.72
CA ASN A 27 1.91 -16.37 -16.67
C ASN A 27 1.23 -15.00 -16.48
N SER A 28 0.13 -14.76 -17.20
CA SER A 28 -0.64 -13.52 -17.04
C SER A 28 -1.28 -13.35 -15.65
N LEU A 29 -1.61 -14.44 -14.93
CA LEU A 29 -2.09 -14.38 -13.55
C LEU A 29 -0.93 -14.09 -12.60
N VAL A 30 0.23 -14.72 -12.79
CA VAL A 30 1.45 -14.45 -12.04
C VAL A 30 1.89 -12.99 -12.21
N ASP A 31 1.87 -12.46 -13.43
CA ASP A 31 2.22 -11.06 -13.70
C ASP A 31 1.27 -10.09 -12.95
N ALA A 32 -0.04 -10.38 -12.97
CA ALA A 32 -1.03 -9.57 -12.30
C ALA A 32 -0.89 -9.64 -10.76
N GLN A 33 -0.58 -10.81 -10.20
CA GLN A 33 -0.29 -10.97 -8.77
C GLN A 33 0.98 -10.21 -8.38
N THR A 34 2.06 -10.37 -9.14
CA THR A 34 3.32 -9.65 -8.92
C THR A 34 3.13 -8.14 -8.98
N ALA A 35 2.26 -7.64 -9.85
CA ALA A 35 1.92 -6.22 -9.89
C ALA A 35 1.27 -5.74 -8.59
N VAL A 36 0.38 -6.54 -7.98
CA VAL A 36 -0.21 -6.24 -6.66
C VAL A 36 0.87 -6.18 -5.58
N GLU A 37 1.74 -7.17 -5.52
CA GLU A 37 2.85 -7.24 -4.54
C GLU A 37 3.80 -6.04 -4.70
N THR A 38 4.12 -5.68 -5.94
CA THR A 38 4.97 -4.50 -6.23
C THR A 38 4.32 -3.21 -5.73
N LYS A 39 3.01 -3.03 -5.97
CA LYS A 39 2.29 -1.85 -5.50
C LYS A 39 2.16 -1.80 -3.97
N GLN A 40 2.06 -2.95 -3.30
CA GLN A 40 2.13 -3.03 -1.84
C GLN A 40 3.50 -2.57 -1.31
N ALA A 41 4.59 -3.00 -1.96
CA ALA A 41 5.94 -2.57 -1.61
C ALA A 41 6.15 -1.07 -1.84
N ASP A 42 5.52 -0.47 -2.86
CA ASP A 42 5.53 0.98 -3.10
C ASP A 42 4.91 1.74 -1.90
N ILE A 43 3.75 1.30 -1.38
CA ILE A 43 3.14 1.88 -0.18
C ILE A 43 4.11 1.79 1.00
N GLN A 44 4.67 0.60 1.25
CA GLN A 44 5.60 0.38 2.36
C GLN A 44 6.82 1.31 2.28
N THR A 45 7.34 1.53 1.08
CA THR A 45 8.47 2.43 0.82
C THR A 45 8.11 3.89 1.17
N GLN A 46 6.92 4.37 0.79
CA GLN A 46 6.47 5.74 1.12
C GLN A 46 6.24 5.90 2.62
N LEU A 47 5.66 4.90 3.28
CA LEU A 47 5.45 4.90 4.73
C LEU A 47 6.77 4.88 5.49
N GLN A 48 7.75 4.10 5.03
CA GLN A 48 9.09 4.09 5.61
C GLN A 48 9.75 5.47 5.46
N ARG A 49 9.67 6.08 4.27
CA ARG A 49 10.19 7.43 4.04
C ARG A 49 9.54 8.45 4.98
N ARG A 50 8.22 8.41 5.17
CA ARG A 50 7.51 9.27 6.12
C ARG A 50 7.99 9.06 7.55
N ALA A 51 8.16 7.80 7.96
CA ALA A 51 8.65 7.45 9.27
C ALA A 51 10.10 7.91 9.51
N ASP A 52 10.92 7.96 8.46
CA ASP A 52 12.31 8.43 8.55
C ASP A 52 12.45 9.96 8.67
N LEU A 53 11.39 10.72 8.39
CA LEU A 53 11.35 12.16 8.66
C LEU A 53 11.22 12.48 10.16
N ILE A 54 10.67 11.56 10.96
CA ILE A 54 10.38 11.77 12.38
C ILE A 54 11.63 12.10 13.21
N PRO A 55 12.74 11.35 13.11
CA PRO A 55 13.97 11.71 13.82
C PRO A 55 14.48 13.13 13.50
N ASN A 56 14.34 13.56 12.24
CA ASN A 56 14.75 14.89 11.80
C ASN A 56 13.81 15.95 12.40
N PHE A 57 12.51 15.68 12.42
CA PHE A 57 11.51 16.53 13.03
C PHE A 57 11.78 16.70 14.54
N VAL A 58 12.01 15.58 15.24
CA VAL A 58 12.39 15.55 16.67
C VAL A 58 13.65 16.35 16.93
N SER A 59 14.69 16.20 16.14
CA SER A 59 15.96 16.93 16.31
C SER A 59 15.78 18.44 16.11
N THR A 60 14.93 18.85 15.18
CA THR A 60 14.60 20.26 14.93
C THR A 60 13.86 20.89 16.10
N VAL A 61 12.92 20.15 16.70
CA VAL A 61 12.15 20.65 17.86
C VAL A 61 12.84 20.47 19.21
N LYS A 62 13.84 19.60 19.32
CA LYS A 62 14.59 19.34 20.59
C LYS A 62 15.17 20.61 21.23
N GLY A 63 15.52 21.62 20.43
CA GLY A 63 15.98 22.91 20.95
C GLY A 63 14.90 23.70 21.68
N TYR A 64 13.64 23.36 21.50
CA TYR A 64 12.46 24.07 21.99
C TYR A 64 11.68 23.28 23.05
N THR A 65 11.74 21.92 23.00
CA THR A 65 10.88 21.06 23.82
C THR A 65 11.63 20.34 24.93
N LYS A 66 11.18 20.50 26.17
CA LYS A 66 11.62 19.67 27.30
C LYS A 66 10.63 18.56 27.70
N TYR A 67 9.41 18.49 27.11
CA TYR A 67 8.30 17.82 27.79
C TYR A 67 7.42 16.87 26.95
N GLU A 68 7.75 16.50 25.70
CA GLU A 68 6.83 15.66 24.91
C GLU A 68 7.32 14.23 24.67
N GLN A 69 7.66 13.53 25.75
CA GLN A 69 8.16 12.16 25.66
C GLN A 69 7.06 11.14 25.32
N GLU A 70 5.81 11.36 25.77
CA GLU A 70 4.70 10.43 25.53
C GLU A 70 4.24 10.41 24.08
N THR A 71 4.03 11.57 23.49
CA THR A 71 3.61 11.68 22.08
C THR A 71 4.68 11.19 21.12
N LEU A 72 5.96 11.42 21.44
CA LEU A 72 7.09 10.89 20.69
C LEU A 72 7.18 9.35 20.79
N THR A 73 6.84 8.79 21.95
CA THR A 73 6.77 7.33 22.14
C THR A 73 5.71 6.72 21.22
N ALA A 74 4.50 7.31 21.17
CA ALA A 74 3.42 6.86 20.28
C ALA A 74 3.83 6.86 18.80
N VAL A 75 4.53 7.90 18.36
CA VAL A 75 5.06 7.97 16.97
C VAL A 75 6.10 6.88 16.71
N THR A 76 6.99 6.61 17.67
CA THR A 76 8.01 5.57 17.54
C THR A 76 7.40 4.16 17.51
N GLU A 77 6.36 3.93 18.31
CA GLU A 77 5.62 2.66 18.31
C GLU A 77 4.87 2.45 16.99
N ALA A 78 4.15 3.47 16.50
CA ALA A 78 3.45 3.42 15.22
C ALA A 78 4.43 3.16 14.05
N ARG A 79 5.61 3.80 14.05
CA ARG A 79 6.69 3.51 13.10
C ARG A 79 7.11 2.04 13.12
N SER A 80 7.26 1.45 14.31
CA SER A 80 7.64 0.03 14.46
C SER A 80 6.58 -0.91 13.87
N LYS A 81 5.28 -0.55 13.95
CA LYS A 81 4.19 -1.34 13.38
C LYS A 81 4.22 -1.35 11.85
N VAL A 82 4.53 -0.22 11.22
CA VAL A 82 4.70 -0.15 9.73
C VAL A 82 5.76 -1.15 9.25
N GLY A 83 6.90 -1.21 9.91
CA GLY A 83 7.97 -2.16 9.54
C GLY A 83 7.65 -3.64 9.77
N LYS A 84 6.61 -3.94 10.56
CA LYS A 84 6.19 -5.32 10.91
C LYS A 84 4.92 -5.76 10.17
N ALA A 85 4.28 -4.89 9.40
CA ALA A 85 3.04 -5.19 8.69
C ALA A 85 3.28 -6.26 7.61
N ALA A 86 2.66 -7.43 7.79
CA ALA A 86 2.86 -8.58 6.92
C ALA A 86 1.91 -8.61 5.70
N ASN A 87 0.80 -7.87 5.75
CA ASN A 87 -0.22 -7.84 4.70
C ASN A 87 -0.80 -6.44 4.53
N ALA A 88 -1.65 -6.26 3.50
CA ALA A 88 -2.23 -4.95 3.16
C ALA A 88 -3.13 -4.39 4.28
N GLU A 89 -3.88 -5.23 4.99
CA GLU A 89 -4.74 -4.80 6.09
C GLU A 89 -3.92 -4.31 7.29
N ALA A 90 -2.90 -5.08 7.71
CA ALA A 90 -1.99 -4.66 8.77
C ALA A 90 -1.23 -3.38 8.39
N LEU A 91 -0.85 -3.23 7.11
CA LEU A 91 -0.18 -2.05 6.61
C LEU A 91 -1.11 -0.83 6.62
N ALA A 92 -2.41 -1.01 6.29
CA ALA A 92 -3.41 0.04 6.36
C ALA A 92 -3.57 0.55 7.80
N GLN A 93 -3.78 -0.36 8.75
CA GLN A 93 -3.93 -0.01 10.17
C GLN A 93 -2.68 0.69 10.73
N ALA A 94 -1.48 0.16 10.42
CA ALA A 94 -0.22 0.76 10.86
C ALA A 94 0.01 2.15 10.26
N SER A 95 -0.41 2.37 9.00
CA SER A 95 -0.34 3.66 8.33
C SER A 95 -1.25 4.68 9.02
N ASP A 96 -2.50 4.32 9.29
CA ASP A 96 -3.48 5.22 9.91
C ASP A 96 -3.10 5.55 11.36
N GLU A 97 -2.48 4.61 12.10
CA GLU A 97 -1.93 4.88 13.42
C GLU A 97 -0.74 5.86 13.35
N LEU A 98 0.16 5.68 12.37
CA LEU A 98 1.29 6.57 12.16
C LEU A 98 0.83 8.00 11.81
N ASP A 99 -0.15 8.12 10.92
CA ASP A 99 -0.72 9.39 10.49
C ASP A 99 -1.36 10.14 11.66
N ARG A 100 -2.14 9.44 12.50
CA ARG A 100 -2.72 10.01 13.71
C ARG A 100 -1.66 10.44 14.72
N ALA A 101 -0.68 9.58 14.99
CA ALA A 101 0.38 9.88 15.95
C ALA A 101 1.22 11.10 15.52
N ILE A 102 1.57 11.19 14.22
CA ILE A 102 2.29 12.35 13.67
C ILE A 102 1.44 13.61 13.79
N SER A 103 0.15 13.56 13.41
CA SER A 103 -0.74 14.72 13.45
C SER A 103 -0.92 15.25 14.86
N VAL A 104 -1.16 14.37 15.83
CA VAL A 104 -1.29 14.75 17.24
C VAL A 104 0.00 15.41 17.74
N TRP A 105 1.14 14.79 17.44
CA TRP A 105 2.44 15.32 17.89
C TRP A 105 2.78 16.67 17.24
N VAL A 106 2.61 16.82 15.93
CA VAL A 106 2.87 18.07 15.20
C VAL A 106 1.98 19.19 15.73
N ASN A 107 0.69 18.92 15.97
CA ASN A 107 -0.25 19.91 16.51
C ASN A 107 0.16 20.35 17.93
N ALA A 108 0.45 19.40 18.82
CA ALA A 108 0.87 19.70 20.19
C ALA A 108 2.14 20.55 20.22
N VAL A 109 3.14 20.22 19.39
CA VAL A 109 4.37 21.00 19.26
C VAL A 109 4.10 22.41 18.71
N THR A 110 3.24 22.52 17.70
CA THR A 110 2.92 23.80 17.06
C THR A 110 2.14 24.74 17.99
N GLU A 111 1.26 24.17 18.84
CA GLU A 111 0.51 24.92 19.85
C GLU A 111 1.40 25.37 21.01
N ALA A 112 2.27 24.48 21.50
CA ALA A 112 3.16 24.79 22.61
C ALA A 112 4.27 25.80 22.24
N TYR A 113 4.70 25.81 20.96
CA TYR A 113 5.84 26.62 20.50
C TYR A 113 5.51 27.37 19.21
N PRO A 114 4.74 28.46 19.27
CA PRO A 114 4.33 29.23 18.08
C PRO A 114 5.49 29.77 17.24
N ASP A 115 6.63 30.03 17.85
CA ASP A 115 7.83 30.54 17.18
C ASP A 115 8.41 29.53 16.16
N LEU A 116 8.10 28.24 16.31
CA LEU A 116 8.49 27.22 15.33
C LEU A 116 7.88 27.45 13.94
N LYS A 117 6.74 28.11 13.85
CA LYS A 117 6.11 28.48 12.57
C LYS A 117 6.99 29.40 11.71
N ALA A 118 7.91 30.13 12.34
CA ALA A 118 8.89 30.97 11.65
C ALA A 118 10.22 30.26 11.37
N ASN A 119 10.40 29.03 11.87
CA ASN A 119 11.63 28.26 11.65
C ASN A 119 11.57 27.57 10.29
N SER A 120 12.49 27.94 9.38
CA SER A 120 12.53 27.42 8.01
C SER A 120 12.70 25.89 7.93
N ASN A 121 13.49 25.29 8.83
CA ASN A 121 13.67 23.84 8.87
C ASN A 121 12.38 23.12 9.31
N TYR A 122 11.65 23.70 10.24
CA TYR A 122 10.36 23.16 10.69
C TYR A 122 9.32 23.21 9.56
N VAL A 123 9.21 24.35 8.86
CA VAL A 123 8.30 24.51 7.72
C VAL A 123 8.66 23.52 6.61
N ALA A 124 9.94 23.40 6.24
CA ALA A 124 10.38 22.44 5.21
C ALA A 124 10.06 20.98 5.58
N LEU A 125 10.15 20.61 6.86
CA LEU A 125 9.76 19.28 7.33
C LEU A 125 8.25 19.06 7.28
N GLN A 126 7.43 20.07 7.60
CA GLN A 126 5.97 19.99 7.45
C GLN A 126 5.59 19.82 5.97
N ASP A 127 6.22 20.56 5.07
CA ASP A 127 5.99 20.43 3.63
C ASP A 127 6.37 19.02 3.12
N GLU A 128 7.48 18.45 3.61
CA GLU A 128 7.88 17.09 3.25
C GLU A 128 6.91 16.04 3.84
N LEU A 129 6.40 16.21 5.06
CA LEU A 129 5.37 15.35 5.62
C LEU A 129 4.08 15.39 4.79
N ALA A 130 3.62 16.58 4.39
CA ALA A 130 2.47 16.74 3.52
C ALA A 130 2.72 16.12 2.14
N GLY A 131 3.93 16.29 1.60
CA GLY A 131 4.35 15.65 0.35
C GLY A 131 4.36 14.12 0.42
N THR A 132 4.80 13.53 1.54
CA THR A 132 4.75 12.07 1.73
C THR A 132 3.32 11.57 1.86
N GLU A 133 2.42 12.30 2.50
CA GLU A 133 0.99 11.99 2.57
C GLU A 133 0.38 11.83 1.18
N ASN A 134 0.59 12.82 0.32
CA ASN A 134 0.11 12.77 -1.06
C ASN A 134 0.68 11.57 -1.84
N ARG A 135 1.96 11.26 -1.65
CA ARG A 135 2.59 10.08 -2.30
C ARG A 135 2.01 8.76 -1.79
N ILE A 136 1.71 8.66 -0.48
CA ILE A 136 1.04 7.50 0.10
C ILE A 136 -0.38 7.35 -0.47
N ALA A 137 -1.14 8.44 -0.57
CA ALA A 137 -2.48 8.42 -1.15
C ALA A 137 -2.48 7.93 -2.61
N VAL A 138 -1.51 8.38 -3.42
CA VAL A 138 -1.32 7.89 -4.79
C VAL A 138 -0.94 6.41 -4.80
N ALA A 139 0.01 5.98 -3.96
CA ALA A 139 0.43 4.59 -3.89
C ALA A 139 -0.72 3.65 -3.46
N ARG A 140 -1.57 4.07 -2.51
CA ARG A 140 -2.80 3.35 -2.10
C ARG A 140 -3.78 3.20 -3.28
N LYS A 141 -3.97 4.26 -4.05
CA LYS A 141 -4.82 4.23 -5.26
C LYS A 141 -4.27 3.23 -6.28
N ASP A 142 -2.98 3.33 -6.62
CA ASP A 142 -2.33 2.45 -7.58
C ASP A 142 -2.40 0.98 -7.15
N TYR A 143 -2.22 0.70 -5.85
CA TYR A 143 -2.40 -0.63 -5.28
C TYR A 143 -3.82 -1.15 -5.49
N ASN A 144 -4.83 -0.35 -5.17
CA ASN A 144 -6.23 -0.74 -5.34
C ASN A 144 -6.59 -0.98 -6.81
N GLU A 145 -6.02 -0.24 -7.74
CA GLU A 145 -6.19 -0.47 -9.18
C GLU A 145 -5.55 -1.81 -9.62
N ALA A 146 -4.36 -2.14 -9.09
CA ALA A 146 -3.72 -3.43 -9.34
C ALA A 146 -4.55 -4.58 -8.76
N VAL A 147 -5.05 -4.46 -7.52
CA VAL A 147 -5.94 -5.43 -6.88
C VAL A 147 -7.23 -5.63 -7.68
N GLN A 148 -7.84 -4.54 -8.15
CA GLN A 148 -9.04 -4.62 -9.00
C GLN A 148 -8.77 -5.40 -10.28
N SER A 149 -7.66 -5.11 -10.94
CA SER A 149 -7.25 -5.76 -12.19
C SER A 149 -6.98 -7.24 -11.98
N TYR A 150 -6.24 -7.61 -10.94
CA TYR A 150 -5.95 -8.98 -10.56
C TYR A 150 -7.22 -9.75 -10.20
N ASN A 151 -8.06 -9.20 -9.31
CA ASN A 151 -9.31 -9.83 -8.87
C ASN A 151 -10.31 -10.01 -10.03
N ALA A 152 -10.27 -9.11 -11.03
CA ALA A 152 -11.04 -9.29 -12.25
C ALA A 152 -10.44 -10.40 -13.13
N ALA A 153 -9.11 -10.50 -13.23
CA ALA A 153 -8.44 -11.51 -14.05
C ALA A 153 -8.73 -12.94 -13.55
N ILE A 154 -8.66 -13.20 -12.24
CA ILE A 154 -8.94 -14.51 -11.64
C ILE A 154 -10.42 -14.96 -11.80
N LYS A 155 -11.34 -14.02 -12.10
CA LYS A 155 -12.77 -14.31 -12.29
C LYS A 155 -13.16 -14.48 -13.75
N LYS A 156 -12.35 -13.98 -14.71
CA LYS A 156 -12.67 -14.05 -16.15
C LYS A 156 -12.34 -15.40 -16.75
N PHE A 157 -13.26 -15.92 -17.59
CA PHE A 157 -12.99 -17.12 -18.40
C PHE A 157 -11.95 -16.81 -19.51
N PRO A 158 -11.02 -17.72 -19.80
CA PRO A 158 -10.80 -19.04 -19.20
C PRO A 158 -9.89 -19.04 -17.96
N LYS A 159 -9.34 -17.88 -17.53
CA LYS A 159 -8.38 -17.75 -16.43
C LYS A 159 -8.94 -18.21 -15.08
N ASN A 160 -10.25 -18.12 -14.86
CA ASN A 160 -10.90 -18.57 -13.63
C ASN A 160 -10.70 -20.08 -13.37
N ILE A 161 -10.59 -20.88 -14.41
CA ILE A 161 -10.29 -22.32 -14.28
C ILE A 161 -8.86 -22.49 -13.76
N LEU A 162 -7.91 -21.76 -14.37
CA LEU A 162 -6.50 -21.79 -13.95
C LEU A 162 -6.33 -21.24 -12.54
N ALA A 163 -7.04 -20.18 -12.21
CA ALA A 163 -7.02 -19.60 -10.86
C ALA A 163 -7.43 -20.63 -9.81
N GLY A 164 -8.49 -21.40 -10.05
CA GLY A 164 -8.89 -22.48 -9.14
C GLY A 164 -7.90 -23.65 -9.09
N MET A 165 -7.27 -24.00 -10.23
CA MET A 165 -6.30 -25.10 -10.29
C MET A 165 -4.96 -24.79 -9.59
N PHE A 166 -4.53 -23.53 -9.63
CA PHE A 166 -3.24 -23.07 -9.11
C PHE A 166 -3.39 -22.21 -7.85
N GLU A 167 -4.57 -22.22 -7.22
CA GLU A 167 -4.85 -21.57 -5.93
C GLU A 167 -4.55 -20.07 -5.92
N PHE A 168 -4.86 -19.36 -7.01
CA PHE A 168 -4.81 -17.91 -7.04
C PHE A 168 -6.00 -17.34 -6.27
N GLU A 169 -5.73 -16.83 -5.08
CA GLU A 169 -6.73 -16.25 -4.20
C GLU A 169 -6.96 -14.76 -4.49
N LYS A 170 -8.12 -14.27 -4.06
CA LYS A 170 -8.47 -12.87 -4.17
C LYS A 170 -7.59 -12.02 -3.26
N ALA A 171 -7.00 -10.95 -3.80
CA ALA A 171 -6.29 -9.95 -3.02
C ALA A 171 -7.28 -8.96 -2.37
N ASP A 172 -6.94 -8.50 -1.15
CA ASP A 172 -7.72 -7.53 -0.41
C ASP A 172 -7.37 -6.10 -0.82
N PHE A 173 -8.38 -5.22 -0.84
CA PHE A 173 -8.19 -3.80 -1.08
C PHE A 173 -7.60 -3.12 0.16
N PHE A 174 -6.81 -2.11 -0.06
CA PHE A 174 -6.43 -1.15 0.96
C PHE A 174 -7.66 -0.29 1.26
N LYS A 175 -8.25 -0.46 2.44
CA LYS A 175 -9.45 0.28 2.87
C LYS A 175 -9.03 1.60 3.51
N ALA A 176 -9.82 2.64 3.28
CA ALA A 176 -9.75 3.85 4.09
C ALA A 176 -10.31 3.56 5.50
N ASP A 177 -9.88 4.33 6.50
CA ASP A 177 -10.43 4.25 7.87
C ASP A 177 -11.95 4.47 7.84
N ASP A 178 -12.70 3.63 8.55
CA ASP A 178 -14.17 3.72 8.62
C ASP A 178 -14.63 5.09 9.15
N ASN A 179 -13.78 5.79 9.93
CA ASN A 179 -14.04 7.15 10.40
C ASN A 179 -14.01 8.22 9.29
N SER A 180 -13.42 7.94 8.13
CA SER A 180 -13.41 8.86 6.97
C SER A 180 -14.79 8.99 6.29
N GLN A 181 -15.74 8.13 6.64
CA GLN A 181 -17.12 8.16 6.13
C GLN A 181 -18.06 9.07 6.94
N THR A 182 -17.64 9.53 8.11
CA THR A 182 -18.42 10.49 8.89
C THR A 182 -18.10 11.91 8.43
N VAL A 183 -19.07 12.53 7.75
CA VAL A 183 -18.98 13.96 7.41
C VAL A 183 -18.91 14.75 8.73
N PRO A 184 -17.88 15.60 8.96
CA PRO A 184 -17.85 16.46 10.14
C PRO A 184 -19.10 17.32 10.17
N ASN A 185 -19.89 17.24 11.24
CA ASN A 185 -21.03 18.13 11.43
C ASN A 185 -20.47 19.50 11.81
N VAL A 186 -20.48 20.43 10.85
CA VAL A 186 -20.05 21.82 11.09
C VAL A 186 -21.29 22.56 11.61
N GLU A 187 -21.41 22.72 12.92
CA GLU A 187 -22.36 23.66 13.52
C GLU A 187 -21.72 25.06 13.48
N PHE A 188 -22.43 26.02 12.85
CA PHE A 188 -22.07 27.44 12.81
C PHE A 188 -22.71 28.20 13.96
#